data_30d768e58b82afe110c8c0915364f551
#
_entry.id   30d768e58b82afe110c8c0915364f551
#
_cell.length_a   1.000
_cell.length_b   1.000
_cell.length_c   1.000
_cell.angle_alpha   90.00
_cell.angle_beta   90.00
_cell.angle_gamma   90.00
#
_symmetry.space_group_name_H-M   'P 1'
#
loop_
_entity.id
_entity.type
_entity.pdbx_description
1 polymer ?
#
loop_
_entity_poly.entity_id
_entity_poly.type
_entity_poly.pdbx_seq_one_letter_code
_entity_poly.pdbx_strand_id
1 'polypeptide(L)'
;MSRSELFRRHVAADPANPLFRFSLGQALWTEGDAAGAIEHLRLAVASKDDWMMPRILLGKSLQAVGDKPAAKSAFADALALAVAQGHEEPEEELRALLATL
;
A
#
# COMPACT_ATOMS: atom_id res chain seq x y z
N MET A 1 21.52 0.96 -10.31
CA MET A 1 20.16 0.41 -10.47
C MET A 1 19.29 0.91 -9.32
N SER A 2 18.11 1.44 -9.61
CA SER A 2 17.17 1.82 -8.57
C SER A 2 16.50 0.60 -7.95
N ARG A 3 15.89 0.79 -6.76
CA ARG A 3 15.15 -0.30 -6.11
C ARG A 3 13.96 -0.74 -6.94
N SER A 4 13.25 0.21 -7.58
CA SER A 4 12.11 -0.14 -8.44
C SER A 4 12.56 -0.96 -9.65
N GLU A 5 13.70 -0.65 -10.26
CA GLU A 5 14.23 -1.46 -11.37
C GLU A 5 14.55 -2.88 -10.92
N LEU A 6 15.16 -3.03 -9.74
CA LEU A 6 15.46 -4.35 -9.17
C LEU A 6 14.18 -5.15 -8.96
N PHE A 7 13.17 -4.55 -8.32
CA PHE A 7 11.92 -5.25 -8.04
C PHE A 7 11.06 -5.48 -9.29
N ARG A 8 11.18 -4.64 -10.33
CA ARG A 8 10.56 -4.94 -11.63
C ARG A 8 11.08 -6.25 -12.21
N ARG A 9 12.37 -6.52 -12.06
CA ARG A 9 12.96 -7.80 -12.48
C ARG A 9 12.40 -8.98 -11.68
N HIS A 10 12.26 -8.81 -10.37
CA HIS A 10 11.67 -9.85 -9.52
C HIS A 10 10.22 -10.12 -9.88
N VAL A 11 9.43 -9.06 -10.13
CA VAL A 11 8.04 -9.20 -10.56
C VAL A 11 7.96 -9.87 -11.93
N ALA A 12 8.84 -9.53 -12.86
CA ALA A 12 8.87 -10.15 -14.18
C ALA A 12 9.16 -11.64 -14.09
N ALA A 13 10.03 -12.05 -13.16
CA ALA A 13 10.38 -13.45 -12.94
C ALA A 13 9.30 -14.24 -12.20
N ASP A 14 8.54 -13.58 -11.33
CA ASP A 14 7.50 -14.22 -10.49
C ASP A 14 6.32 -13.25 -10.28
N PRO A 15 5.48 -13.05 -11.34
CA PRO A 15 4.42 -12.03 -11.29
C PRO A 15 3.36 -12.26 -10.23
N ALA A 16 3.17 -13.49 -9.79
CA ALA A 16 2.17 -13.84 -8.78
C ALA A 16 2.66 -13.66 -7.34
N ASN A 17 3.94 -13.35 -7.15
CA ASN A 17 4.52 -13.21 -5.81
C ASN A 17 4.09 -11.89 -5.17
N PRO A 18 3.25 -11.93 -4.11
CA PRO A 18 2.72 -10.71 -3.50
C PRO A 18 3.80 -9.87 -2.81
N LEU A 19 4.85 -10.50 -2.28
CA LEU A 19 5.96 -9.78 -1.64
C LEU A 19 6.72 -8.93 -2.66
N PHE A 20 6.94 -9.46 -3.86
CA PHE A 20 7.59 -8.70 -4.93
C PHE A 20 6.70 -7.55 -5.40
N ARG A 21 5.37 -7.74 -5.48
CA ARG A 21 4.43 -6.67 -5.81
C ARG A 21 4.45 -5.58 -4.76
N PHE A 22 4.41 -5.95 -3.48
CA PHE A 22 4.49 -4.98 -2.40
C PHE A 22 5.82 -4.22 -2.43
N SER A 23 6.94 -4.93 -2.58
CA SER A 23 8.27 -4.32 -2.61
C SER A 23 8.41 -3.34 -3.77
N LEU A 24 7.89 -3.69 -4.95
CA LEU A 24 7.90 -2.79 -6.10
C LEU A 24 7.02 -1.56 -5.83
N GLY A 25 5.84 -1.74 -5.31
CA GLY A 25 4.95 -0.63 -4.95
C GLY A 25 5.59 0.31 -3.94
N GLN A 26 6.23 -0.24 -2.91
CA GLN A 26 6.94 0.54 -1.91
C GLN A 26 8.11 1.32 -2.51
N ALA A 27 8.89 0.70 -3.38
CA ALA A 27 10.00 1.37 -4.06
C ALA A 27 9.51 2.53 -4.94
N LEU A 28 8.44 2.32 -5.69
CA LEU A 28 7.84 3.36 -6.53
C LEU A 28 7.30 4.52 -5.69
N TRP A 29 6.64 4.23 -4.59
CA TRP A 29 6.17 5.25 -3.65
C TRP A 29 7.34 6.08 -3.13
N THR A 30 8.40 5.43 -2.67
CA THR A 30 9.59 6.10 -2.13
C THR A 30 10.28 6.98 -3.18
N GLU A 31 10.24 6.56 -4.45
CA GLU A 31 10.82 7.31 -5.57
C GLU A 31 9.91 8.43 -6.08
N GLY A 32 8.75 8.63 -5.47
CA GLY A 32 7.82 9.69 -5.85
C GLY A 32 6.82 9.31 -6.93
N ASP A 33 6.75 8.04 -7.33
CA ASP A 33 5.81 7.55 -8.34
C ASP A 33 4.61 6.89 -7.68
N ALA A 34 3.75 7.71 -7.07
CA ALA A 34 2.55 7.23 -6.40
C ALA A 34 1.59 6.53 -7.38
N ALA A 35 1.43 7.08 -8.59
CA ALA A 35 0.56 6.49 -9.60
C ALA A 35 1.04 5.10 -10.00
N GLY A 36 2.33 4.92 -10.22
CA GLY A 36 2.91 3.61 -10.53
C GLY A 36 2.80 2.61 -9.39
N ALA A 37 2.87 3.09 -8.14
CA ALA A 37 2.77 2.23 -6.97
C ALA A 37 1.39 1.60 -6.82
N ILE A 38 0.32 2.30 -7.19
CA ILE A 38 -1.08 1.89 -6.95
C ILE A 38 -1.38 0.50 -7.55
N GLU A 39 -0.99 0.27 -8.80
CA GLU A 39 -1.25 -1.00 -9.48
C GLU A 39 -0.67 -2.18 -8.71
N HIS A 40 0.59 -2.08 -8.32
CA HIS A 40 1.29 -3.16 -7.64
C HIS A 40 0.77 -3.36 -6.20
N LEU A 41 0.44 -2.27 -5.52
CA LEU A 41 -0.12 -2.32 -4.18
C LEU A 41 -1.53 -2.94 -4.17
N ARG A 42 -2.35 -2.65 -5.17
CA ARG A 42 -3.67 -3.30 -5.32
C ARG A 42 -3.55 -4.80 -5.49
N LEU A 43 -2.58 -5.26 -6.27
CA LEU A 43 -2.33 -6.69 -6.45
C LEU A 43 -1.86 -7.34 -5.15
N ALA A 44 -1.01 -6.67 -4.39
CA ALA A 44 -0.57 -7.15 -3.08
C ALA A 44 -1.75 -7.25 -2.10
N VAL A 45 -2.59 -6.22 -2.03
CA VAL A 45 -3.79 -6.22 -1.17
C VAL A 45 -4.74 -7.37 -1.54
N ALA A 46 -4.97 -7.58 -2.83
CA ALA A 46 -5.88 -8.62 -3.30
C ALA A 46 -5.39 -10.04 -2.99
N SER A 47 -4.09 -10.21 -2.79
CA SER A 47 -3.48 -11.52 -2.54
C SER A 47 -3.70 -12.05 -1.14
N LYS A 48 -3.98 -11.18 -0.15
CA LYS A 48 -4.02 -11.55 1.25
C LYS A 48 -4.88 -10.59 2.06
N ASP A 49 -5.99 -11.09 2.61
CA ASP A 49 -7.01 -10.27 3.27
C ASP A 49 -6.54 -9.60 4.56
N ASP A 50 -5.59 -10.20 5.27
CA ASP A 50 -5.14 -9.75 6.59
C ASP A 50 -3.81 -8.99 6.56
N TRP A 51 -3.34 -8.60 5.39
CA TRP A 51 -2.08 -7.89 5.22
C TRP A 51 -2.30 -6.38 5.24
N MET A 52 -2.00 -5.76 6.38
CA MET A 52 -2.27 -4.35 6.64
C MET A 52 -1.36 -3.40 5.86
N MET A 53 -0.05 -3.66 5.81
CA MET A 53 0.93 -2.71 5.27
C MET A 53 0.67 -2.27 3.82
N PRO A 54 0.33 -3.18 2.87
CA PRO A 54 0.01 -2.74 1.52
C PRO A 54 -1.22 -1.84 1.46
N ARG A 55 -2.19 -2.03 2.38
CA ARG A 55 -3.40 -1.19 2.42
C ARG A 55 -3.09 0.23 2.87
N ILE A 56 -2.19 0.38 3.85
CA ILE A 56 -1.75 1.70 4.31
C ILE A 56 -1.04 2.44 3.18
N LEU A 57 -0.10 1.76 2.54
CA LEU A 57 0.68 2.36 1.47
C LEU A 57 -0.17 2.66 0.23
N LEU A 58 -1.13 1.80 -0.06
CA LEU A 58 -2.13 2.04 -1.12
C LEU A 58 -2.92 3.31 -0.82
N GLY A 59 -3.41 3.46 0.41
CA GLY A 59 -4.13 4.66 0.82
C GLY A 59 -3.30 5.92 0.65
N LYS A 60 -2.04 5.89 1.08
CA LYS A 60 -1.11 7.02 0.91
C LYS A 60 -0.88 7.35 -0.56
N SER A 61 -0.74 6.35 -1.41
CA SER A 61 -0.54 6.52 -2.84
C SER A 61 -1.78 7.12 -3.51
N LEU A 62 -2.97 6.64 -3.15
CA LEU A 62 -4.24 7.17 -3.65
C LEU A 62 -4.45 8.63 -3.21
N GLN A 63 -4.11 8.95 -1.96
CA GLN A 63 -4.18 10.33 -1.47
C GLN A 63 -3.23 11.23 -2.26
N ALA A 64 -2.03 10.77 -2.56
CA ALA A 64 -1.04 11.55 -3.30
C ALA A 64 -1.49 11.87 -4.73
N VAL A 65 -2.26 11.00 -5.36
CA VAL A 65 -2.82 11.26 -6.70
C VAL A 65 -4.19 11.96 -6.66
N GLY A 66 -4.69 12.29 -5.47
CA GLY A 66 -5.92 13.06 -5.31
C GLY A 66 -7.21 12.24 -5.28
N ASP A 67 -7.12 10.92 -5.23
CA ASP A 67 -8.31 10.05 -5.13
C ASP A 67 -8.70 9.85 -3.67
N LYS A 68 -9.31 10.87 -3.09
CA LYS A 68 -9.70 10.87 -1.67
C LYS A 68 -10.69 9.75 -1.30
N PRO A 69 -11.75 9.49 -2.07
CA PRO A 69 -12.68 8.41 -1.72
C PRO A 69 -12.00 7.05 -1.65
N ALA A 70 -11.15 6.72 -2.62
CA ALA A 70 -10.42 5.46 -2.64
C ALA A 70 -9.39 5.39 -1.51
N ALA A 71 -8.69 6.50 -1.22
CA ALA A 71 -7.75 6.58 -0.12
C ALA A 71 -8.44 6.33 1.22
N LYS A 72 -9.60 6.95 1.42
CA LYS A 72 -10.39 6.76 2.65
C LYS A 72 -10.79 5.30 2.83
N SER A 73 -11.24 4.65 1.77
CA SER A 73 -11.60 3.23 1.81
C SER A 73 -10.40 2.35 2.18
N ALA A 74 -9.24 2.58 1.55
CA ALA A 74 -8.03 1.83 1.85
C ALA A 74 -7.58 2.02 3.31
N PHE A 75 -7.60 3.24 3.81
CA PHE A 75 -7.26 3.52 5.20
C PHE A 75 -8.26 2.91 6.19
N ALA A 76 -9.55 2.94 5.87
CA ALA A 76 -10.58 2.34 6.73
C ALA A 76 -10.40 0.82 6.83
N ASP A 77 -10.10 0.16 5.71
CA ASP A 77 -9.82 -1.28 5.71
C ASP A 77 -8.57 -1.61 6.52
N ALA A 78 -7.52 -0.80 6.37
CA ALA A 78 -6.29 -0.96 7.14
C ALA A 78 -6.54 -0.74 8.64
N LEU A 79 -7.36 0.25 8.99
CA LEU A 79 -7.72 0.52 10.39
C LEU A 79 -8.44 -0.67 11.02
N ALA A 80 -9.37 -1.28 10.31
CA ALA A 80 -10.07 -2.46 10.80
C ALA A 80 -9.08 -3.61 11.11
N LEU A 81 -8.08 -3.80 10.25
CA LEU A 81 -7.04 -4.79 10.49
C LEU A 81 -6.15 -4.43 11.69
N ALA A 82 -5.77 -3.15 11.81
CA ALA A 82 -4.95 -2.69 12.93
C ALA A 82 -5.64 -2.93 14.26
N VAL A 83 -6.93 -2.64 14.34
CA VAL A 83 -7.74 -2.89 15.55
C VAL A 83 -7.82 -4.39 15.83
N ALA A 84 -8.17 -5.20 14.82
CA ALA A 84 -8.32 -6.64 14.96
C ALA A 84 -7.02 -7.33 15.38
N GLN A 85 -5.88 -6.82 14.92
CA GLN A 85 -4.56 -7.40 15.20
C GLN A 85 -3.87 -6.77 16.42
N GLY A 86 -4.48 -5.76 17.04
CA GLY A 86 -3.92 -5.13 18.23
C GLY A 86 -2.70 -4.24 17.97
N HIS A 87 -2.58 -3.67 16.77
CA HIS A 87 -1.46 -2.78 16.41
C HIS A 87 -1.80 -1.32 16.72
N GLU A 88 -1.44 -0.85 17.91
CA GLU A 88 -1.81 0.48 18.40
C GLU A 88 -1.21 1.63 17.59
N GLU A 89 0.08 1.56 17.24
CA GLU A 89 0.73 2.64 16.46
C GLU A 89 0.10 2.81 15.07
N PRO A 90 -0.06 1.75 14.26
CA PRO A 90 -0.78 1.87 13.01
C PRO A 90 -2.23 2.34 13.17
N GLU A 91 -2.91 1.91 14.22
CA GLU A 91 -4.27 2.37 14.51
C GLU A 91 -4.31 3.89 14.69
N GLU A 92 -3.43 4.45 15.51
CA GLU A 92 -3.34 5.89 15.74
C GLU A 92 -2.99 6.65 14.46
N GLU A 93 -2.02 6.16 13.70
CA GLU A 93 -1.63 6.76 12.42
C GLU A 93 -2.81 6.79 11.45
N LEU A 94 -3.54 5.68 11.33
CA LEU A 94 -4.66 5.57 10.41
C LEU A 94 -5.84 6.47 10.81
N ARG A 95 -6.10 6.60 12.10
CA ARG A 95 -7.13 7.54 12.59
C ARG A 95 -6.76 8.97 12.25
N ALA A 96 -5.48 9.35 12.40
CA ALA A 96 -5.00 10.68 12.03
C ALA A 96 -5.10 10.92 10.52
N LEU A 97 -4.72 9.94 9.70
CA LEU A 97 -4.84 10.05 8.25
C LEU A 97 -6.30 10.21 7.80
N LEU A 98 -7.19 9.42 8.37
CA LEU A 98 -8.63 9.52 8.05
C LEU A 98 -9.23 10.87 8.45
N ALA A 99 -8.74 11.46 9.53
CA ALA A 99 -9.21 12.76 9.98
C ALA A 99 -8.85 13.90 9.01
N THR A 100 -7.85 13.70 8.15
CA THR A 100 -7.42 14.70 7.15
C THR A 100 -8.17 14.60 5.82
N LEU A 101 -9.02 13.59 5.64
CA LEU A 101 -9.72 13.34 4.37
C LEU A 101 -11.16 13.91 4.33
#